data_b3591527d9343e6782a9828b3321fb02
#
_entry.id   b3591527d9343e6782a9828b3321fb02
#
_cell.length_a   1.000
_cell.length_b   1.000
_cell.length_c   1.000
_cell.angle_alpha   90.00
_cell.angle_beta   90.00
_cell.angle_gamma   90.00
#
_symmetry.space_group_name_H-M   'P 1'
#
loop_
_entity.id
_entity.type
_entity.pdbx_description
1 polymer ?
#
loop_
_entity_poly.entity_id
_entity_poly.type
_entity_poly.pdbx_seq_one_letter_code
_entity_poly.pdbx_strand_id
1 'polypeptide(L)'
;WTTVHERWGIEIGSYWLEPERVLIDPRVPAEGLERFAAGGGPAAVLLTNRHHDRHSARFAERFGCPVMCHRDGLHEFDPGRRVEPFLPGDVLPGGVVAVEVDAICPDEVALHIPAHRAVGVADGLVRMPSDAPLGFVPDALMDDPPRTKAGLVAAYARLLERDFDTLLMAHGHPIVGGARDALRRFVEERADEGSTA
;
A
#
# COMPACT_ATOMS: atom_id res chain seq x y z
N TRP A 1 3.98 9.12 8.08
CA TRP A 1 3.00 9.96 8.79
C TRP A 1 1.57 9.52 8.51
N THR A 2 0.67 9.93 9.37
CA THR A 2 -0.75 9.62 9.27
C THR A 2 -1.55 10.91 9.05
N THR A 3 -2.62 10.83 8.29
CA THR A 3 -3.64 11.87 8.15
C THR A 3 -5.01 11.24 8.35
N VAL A 4 -6.03 12.06 8.61
CA VAL A 4 -7.41 11.57 8.74
C VAL A 4 -8.16 11.82 7.44
N HIS A 5 -8.92 10.82 6.97
CA HIS A 5 -9.77 10.97 5.79
C HIS A 5 -10.98 11.86 6.14
N GLU A 6 -11.19 12.93 5.39
CA GLU A 6 -12.16 13.98 5.72
C GLU A 6 -13.61 13.46 5.77
N ARG A 7 -13.93 12.49 4.90
CA ARG A 7 -15.29 11.94 4.79
C ARG A 7 -15.56 10.80 5.76
N TRP A 8 -14.55 9.96 6.00
CA TRP A 8 -14.73 8.69 6.72
C TRP A 8 -14.15 8.69 8.12
N GLY A 9 -13.34 9.69 8.48
CA GLY A 9 -12.73 9.81 9.79
C GLY A 9 -11.71 8.72 10.12
N ILE A 10 -11.27 7.93 9.13
CA ILE A 10 -10.27 6.87 9.29
C ILE A 10 -8.86 7.40 9.10
N GLU A 11 -7.91 6.79 9.78
CA GLU A 11 -6.49 7.10 9.60
C GLU A 11 -5.95 6.52 8.31
N ILE A 12 -5.15 7.32 7.62
CA ILE A 12 -4.49 6.98 6.36
C ILE A 12 -2.98 7.09 6.56
N GLY A 13 -2.28 5.99 6.35
CA GLY A 13 -0.82 5.92 6.32
C GLY A 13 -0.27 6.47 5.01
N SER A 14 0.82 7.22 5.09
CA SER A 14 1.64 7.65 3.96
C SER A 14 3.10 7.53 4.36
N TYR A 15 3.96 7.13 3.43
CA TYR A 15 5.33 6.78 3.79
C TYR A 15 6.34 7.50 2.92
N TRP A 16 7.48 7.84 3.52
CA TRP A 16 8.63 8.44 2.90
C TRP A 16 9.86 7.55 3.13
N LEU A 17 10.39 6.97 2.08
CA LEU A 17 11.65 6.23 2.08
C LEU A 17 12.76 7.25 1.82
N GLU A 18 13.36 7.74 2.90
CA GLU A 18 14.17 8.95 2.82
C GLU A 18 15.45 8.80 1.98
N PRO A 19 16.27 7.74 2.14
CA PRO A 19 17.45 7.61 1.29
C PRO A 19 17.12 7.43 -0.19
N GLU A 20 16.05 6.70 -0.51
CA GLU A 20 15.59 6.42 -1.86
C GLU A 20 14.79 7.58 -2.46
N ARG A 21 14.31 8.49 -1.63
CA ARG A 21 13.42 9.60 -2.00
C ARG A 21 12.13 9.12 -2.68
N VAL A 22 11.54 8.06 -2.16
CA VAL A 22 10.30 7.45 -2.69
C VAL A 22 9.16 7.69 -1.71
N LEU A 23 8.04 8.14 -2.23
CA LEU A 23 6.78 8.27 -1.51
C LEU A 23 5.86 7.09 -1.83
N ILE A 24 5.16 6.58 -0.81
CA ILE A 24 4.12 5.55 -0.98
C ILE A 24 2.80 6.13 -0.51
N ASP A 25 1.79 6.11 -1.39
CA ASP A 25 0.41 6.54 -1.15
C ASP A 25 0.31 7.89 -0.44
N PRO A 26 0.94 8.97 -0.94
CA PRO A 26 1.14 10.16 -0.14
C PRO A 26 -0.10 11.04 -0.04
N ARG A 27 -0.38 11.48 1.18
CA ARG A 27 -1.15 12.70 1.45
C ARG A 27 -0.21 13.80 1.88
N VAL A 28 -0.54 15.04 1.58
CA VAL A 28 0.25 16.19 2.06
C VAL A 28 0.11 16.27 3.58
N PRO A 29 1.22 16.21 4.33
CA PRO A 29 1.17 16.33 5.79
C PRO A 29 0.89 17.78 6.23
N ALA A 30 0.62 17.97 7.51
CA ALA A 30 0.32 19.28 8.08
C ALA A 30 1.44 20.31 7.85
N GLU A 31 2.70 19.86 7.81
CA GLU A 31 3.89 20.67 7.58
C GLU A 31 4.05 21.09 6.11
N GLY A 32 3.17 20.59 5.23
CA GLY A 32 3.17 20.90 3.81
C GLY A 32 4.23 20.16 2.99
N LEU A 33 4.31 20.50 1.70
CA LEU A 33 5.21 19.85 0.74
C LEU A 33 6.69 20.21 0.95
N GLU A 34 6.97 21.37 1.52
CA GLU A 34 8.35 21.88 1.63
C GLU A 34 9.26 21.00 2.51
N ARG A 35 8.68 20.19 3.42
CA ARG A 35 9.46 19.22 4.20
C ARG A 35 10.21 18.21 3.34
N PHE A 36 9.74 17.97 2.11
CA PHE A 36 10.35 17.02 1.16
C PHE A 36 11.34 17.68 0.20
N ALA A 37 11.52 19.03 0.27
CA ALA A 37 12.38 19.75 -0.67
C ALA A 37 13.88 19.48 -0.46
N ALA A 38 14.28 19.09 0.74
CA ALA A 38 15.67 18.76 1.05
C ALA A 38 16.16 17.58 0.18
N GLY A 39 17.40 17.64 -0.29
CA GLY A 39 17.97 16.58 -1.12
C GLY A 39 17.39 16.46 -2.52
N GLY A 40 16.66 17.47 -3.01
CA GLY A 40 16.12 17.51 -4.38
C GLY A 40 14.70 16.95 -4.53
N GLY A 41 13.97 16.77 -3.44
CA GLY A 41 12.59 16.33 -3.44
C GLY A 41 12.40 14.82 -3.70
N PRO A 42 11.16 14.34 -3.77
CA PRO A 42 10.85 12.95 -4.13
C PRO A 42 11.36 12.58 -5.53
N ALA A 43 11.93 11.39 -5.65
CA ALA A 43 12.34 10.81 -6.92
C ALA A 43 11.15 10.11 -7.61
N ALA A 44 10.21 9.58 -6.85
CA ALA A 44 8.99 8.95 -7.35
C ALA A 44 7.89 8.91 -6.29
N VAL A 45 6.64 8.79 -6.76
CA VAL A 45 5.47 8.40 -5.98
C VAL A 45 5.02 7.04 -6.46
N LEU A 46 4.89 6.07 -5.57
CA LEU A 46 4.38 4.73 -5.85
C LEU A 46 2.99 4.58 -5.21
N LEU A 47 2.02 4.09 -5.99
CA LEU A 47 0.67 3.83 -5.54
C LEU A 47 0.45 2.33 -5.38
N THR A 48 -0.12 1.91 -4.25
CA THR A 48 -0.44 0.50 -3.99
C THR A 48 -1.69 0.03 -4.73
N ASN A 49 -2.58 0.95 -5.09
CA ASN A 49 -3.68 0.79 -6.03
C ASN A 49 -4.14 2.17 -6.55
N ARG A 50 -5.05 2.20 -7.54
CA ARG A 50 -5.59 3.44 -8.13
C ARG A 50 -6.34 4.33 -7.15
N HIS A 51 -7.00 3.75 -6.14
CA HIS A 51 -7.76 4.51 -5.13
C HIS A 51 -6.86 5.26 -4.16
N HIS A 52 -5.58 4.91 -4.11
CA HIS A 52 -4.57 5.57 -3.30
C HIS A 52 -3.85 6.73 -4.00
N ASP A 53 -4.41 7.24 -5.09
CA ASP A 53 -3.92 8.45 -5.76
C ASP A 53 -3.77 9.66 -4.80
N ARG A 54 -4.76 9.84 -3.95
CA ARG A 54 -4.71 10.80 -2.82
C ARG A 54 -4.22 12.19 -3.25
N HIS A 55 -3.03 12.61 -2.80
CA HIS A 55 -2.42 13.89 -3.15
C HIS A 55 -1.21 13.76 -4.09
N SER A 56 -1.03 12.62 -4.77
CA SER A 56 0.13 12.34 -5.60
C SER A 56 0.34 13.39 -6.71
N ALA A 57 -0.75 13.95 -7.28
CA ALA A 57 -0.67 15.04 -8.25
C ALA A 57 0.06 16.27 -7.70
N ARG A 58 -0.18 16.64 -6.44
CA ARG A 58 0.47 17.79 -5.82
C ARG A 58 1.99 17.61 -5.66
N PHE A 59 2.42 16.37 -5.40
CA PHE A 59 3.85 16.04 -5.35
C PHE A 59 4.47 16.08 -6.75
N ALA A 60 3.79 15.51 -7.75
CA ALA A 60 4.24 15.57 -9.14
C ALA A 60 4.36 17.01 -9.65
N GLU A 61 3.38 17.85 -9.40
CA GLU A 61 3.39 19.28 -9.77
C GLU A 61 4.52 20.05 -9.08
N ARG A 62 4.72 19.81 -7.79
CA ARG A 62 5.71 20.56 -7.00
C ARG A 62 7.15 20.15 -7.28
N PHE A 63 7.40 18.85 -7.51
CA PHE A 63 8.76 18.30 -7.59
C PHE A 63 9.12 17.72 -8.95
N GLY A 64 8.17 17.62 -9.89
CA GLY A 64 8.42 17.02 -11.20
C GLY A 64 8.66 15.51 -11.15
N CYS A 65 8.33 14.82 -10.04
CA CYS A 65 8.55 13.40 -9.89
C CYS A 65 7.45 12.58 -10.58
N PRO A 66 7.77 11.39 -11.14
CA PRO A 66 6.76 10.50 -11.70
C PRO A 66 5.84 9.97 -10.61
N VAL A 67 4.57 9.78 -10.97
CA VAL A 67 3.59 8.97 -10.23
C VAL A 67 3.48 7.63 -10.94
N MET A 68 3.60 6.55 -10.21
CA MET A 68 3.57 5.19 -10.77
C MET A 68 2.44 4.38 -10.12
N CYS A 69 1.67 3.68 -10.95
CA CYS A 69 0.56 2.83 -10.53
C CYS A 69 0.58 1.52 -11.32
N HIS A 70 -0.03 0.47 -10.77
CA HIS A 70 -0.24 -0.75 -11.53
C HIS A 70 -0.98 -0.45 -12.84
N ARG A 71 -0.57 -1.10 -13.95
CA ARG A 71 -1.10 -0.84 -15.30
C ARG A 71 -2.63 -0.91 -15.36
N ASP A 72 -3.23 -1.85 -14.66
CA ASP A 72 -4.68 -2.09 -14.73
C ASP A 72 -5.50 -1.04 -13.96
N GLY A 73 -4.85 -0.19 -13.14
CA GLY A 73 -5.46 0.96 -12.46
C GLY A 73 -5.47 2.25 -13.28
N LEU A 74 -4.78 2.31 -14.43
CA LEU A 74 -4.58 3.56 -15.18
C LEU A 74 -5.87 4.17 -15.72
N HIS A 75 -6.90 3.39 -15.93
CA HIS A 75 -8.19 3.83 -16.47
C HIS A 75 -8.96 4.79 -15.55
N GLU A 76 -8.61 4.87 -14.27
CA GLU A 76 -9.24 5.76 -13.29
C GLU A 76 -8.64 7.17 -13.27
N PHE A 77 -7.46 7.36 -13.87
CA PHE A 77 -6.82 8.67 -13.89
C PHE A 77 -7.34 9.53 -15.03
N ASP A 78 -7.41 10.85 -14.80
CA ASP A 78 -7.77 11.81 -15.83
C ASP A 78 -6.91 11.65 -17.08
N PRO A 79 -7.49 11.71 -18.31
CA PRO A 79 -6.75 11.45 -19.57
C PRO A 79 -5.53 12.32 -19.81
N GLY A 80 -5.46 13.50 -19.20
CA GLY A 80 -4.32 14.42 -19.32
C GLY A 80 -3.23 14.20 -18.26
N ARG A 81 -3.47 13.32 -17.30
CA ARG A 81 -2.55 13.08 -16.20
C ARG A 81 -1.51 12.03 -16.56
N ARG A 82 -0.26 12.36 -16.38
CA ARG A 82 0.84 11.44 -16.61
C ARG A 82 1.04 10.54 -15.38
N VAL A 83 0.66 9.26 -15.52
CA VAL A 83 0.93 8.20 -14.54
C VAL A 83 1.68 7.09 -15.29
N GLU A 84 2.81 6.66 -14.76
CA GLU A 84 3.66 5.64 -15.36
C GLU A 84 3.22 4.24 -14.89
N PRO A 85 3.01 3.29 -15.82
CA PRO A 85 2.58 1.94 -15.45
C PRO A 85 3.73 1.11 -14.91
N PHE A 86 3.40 0.20 -13.98
CA PHE A 86 4.24 -0.94 -13.62
C PHE A 86 3.42 -2.23 -13.53
N LEU A 87 4.11 -3.35 -13.43
CA LEU A 87 3.54 -4.69 -13.25
C LEU A 87 4.11 -5.37 -12.01
N PRO A 88 3.42 -6.37 -11.45
CA PRO A 88 3.99 -7.24 -10.43
C PRO A 88 5.29 -7.88 -10.91
N GLY A 89 6.29 -7.88 -10.05
CA GLY A 89 7.65 -8.34 -10.35
C GLY A 89 8.61 -7.22 -10.79
N ASP A 90 8.10 -6.05 -11.17
CA ASP A 90 8.97 -4.94 -11.54
C ASP A 90 9.74 -4.41 -10.32
N VAL A 91 10.98 -3.99 -10.60
CA VAL A 91 11.81 -3.26 -9.65
C VAL A 91 11.63 -1.77 -9.92
N LEU A 92 10.99 -1.11 -8.98
CA LEU A 92 10.62 0.30 -9.03
C LEU A 92 11.72 1.19 -8.45
N PRO A 93 11.60 2.55 -8.57
CA PRO A 93 12.52 3.47 -7.92
C PRO A 93 12.75 3.12 -6.45
N GLY A 94 14.01 3.27 -6.00
CA GLY A 94 14.42 2.90 -4.65
C GLY A 94 14.60 1.39 -4.41
N GLY A 95 14.58 0.57 -5.46
CA GLY A 95 14.68 -0.89 -5.33
C GLY A 95 13.43 -1.54 -4.73
N VAL A 96 12.30 -0.82 -4.74
CA VAL A 96 11.01 -1.35 -4.31
C VAL A 96 10.51 -2.38 -5.33
N VAL A 97 10.02 -3.52 -4.88
CA VAL A 97 9.51 -4.59 -5.74
C VAL A 97 7.98 -4.65 -5.62
N ALA A 98 7.29 -4.52 -6.74
CA ALA A 98 5.84 -4.71 -6.79
C ALA A 98 5.49 -6.20 -6.64
N VAL A 99 4.62 -6.54 -5.70
CA VAL A 99 4.17 -7.91 -5.44
C VAL A 99 2.66 -7.99 -5.65
N GLU A 100 2.22 -8.94 -6.46
CA GLU A 100 0.80 -9.13 -6.79
C GLU A 100 -0.04 -9.46 -5.55
N VAL A 101 -1.17 -8.76 -5.42
CA VAL A 101 -2.24 -9.08 -4.47
C VAL A 101 -3.50 -9.46 -5.24
N ASP A 102 -3.97 -8.62 -6.18
CA ASP A 102 -5.03 -8.89 -7.18
C ASP A 102 -6.29 -9.58 -6.62
N ALA A 103 -6.70 -9.24 -5.42
CA ALA A 103 -7.83 -9.92 -4.79
C ALA A 103 -9.03 -9.00 -4.54
N ILE A 104 -8.79 -7.77 -4.05
CA ILE A 104 -9.86 -6.80 -3.85
C ILE A 104 -10.10 -5.96 -5.11
N CYS A 105 -9.04 -5.66 -5.83
CA CYS A 105 -9.08 -5.06 -7.16
C CYS A 105 -7.86 -5.51 -7.99
N PRO A 106 -7.97 -5.53 -9.33
CA PRO A 106 -6.93 -6.08 -10.21
C PRO A 106 -5.59 -5.35 -10.16
N ASP A 107 -5.59 -4.13 -9.69
CA ASP A 107 -4.42 -3.25 -9.61
C ASP A 107 -3.85 -3.14 -8.18
N GLU A 108 -4.37 -3.92 -7.22
CA GLU A 108 -3.80 -3.93 -5.88
C GLU A 108 -2.48 -4.68 -5.83
N VAL A 109 -1.46 -4.02 -5.31
CA VAL A 109 -0.13 -4.60 -5.06
C VAL A 109 0.33 -4.36 -3.64
N ALA A 110 1.17 -5.25 -3.14
CA ALA A 110 2.04 -4.97 -2.02
C ALA A 110 3.39 -4.46 -2.55
N LEU A 111 4.00 -3.53 -1.84
CA LEU A 111 5.31 -2.96 -2.18
C LEU A 111 6.36 -3.51 -1.22
N HIS A 112 7.16 -4.48 -1.67
CA HIS A 112 8.27 -5.00 -0.89
C HIS A 112 9.48 -4.07 -1.01
N ILE A 113 10.03 -3.67 0.12
CA ILE A 113 11.11 -2.69 0.28
C ILE A 113 12.30 -3.39 0.96
N PRO A 114 13.15 -4.12 0.19
CA PRO A 114 14.21 -4.95 0.77
C PRO A 114 15.19 -4.18 1.65
N ALA A 115 15.56 -2.97 1.23
CA ALA A 115 16.49 -2.11 1.97
C ALA A 115 16.04 -1.79 3.40
N HIS A 116 14.73 -1.76 3.63
CA HIS A 116 14.12 -1.46 4.92
C HIS A 116 13.50 -2.69 5.60
N ARG A 117 13.63 -3.87 5.01
CA ARG A 117 12.92 -5.09 5.44
C ARG A 117 11.44 -4.79 5.73
N ALA A 118 10.79 -4.10 4.80
CA ALA A 118 9.42 -3.63 4.95
C ALA A 118 8.55 -4.04 3.76
N VAL A 119 7.24 -4.10 4.01
CA VAL A 119 6.20 -4.26 2.99
C VAL A 119 5.12 -3.23 3.20
N GLY A 120 4.80 -2.45 2.17
CA GLY A 120 3.61 -1.62 2.12
C GLY A 120 2.43 -2.42 1.59
N VAL A 121 1.29 -2.37 2.28
CA VAL A 121 0.03 -3.03 1.88
C VAL A 121 -1.08 -2.02 1.68
N ALA A 122 -2.02 -2.36 0.79
CA ALA A 122 -3.17 -1.54 0.45
C ALA A 122 -4.43 -1.93 1.24
N ASP A 123 -5.59 -1.90 0.57
CA ASP A 123 -6.91 -2.05 1.20
C ASP A 123 -7.23 -3.47 1.66
N GLY A 124 -6.64 -4.49 1.04
CA GLY A 124 -6.91 -5.89 1.39
C GLY A 124 -6.51 -6.28 2.82
N LEU A 125 -5.58 -5.54 3.44
CA LEU A 125 -5.10 -5.78 4.80
C LEU A 125 -5.10 -4.47 5.59
N VAL A 126 -5.87 -4.43 6.67
CA VAL A 126 -6.07 -3.21 7.46
C VAL A 126 -5.93 -3.46 8.95
N ARG A 127 -5.76 -2.38 9.71
CA ARG A 127 -5.87 -2.32 11.16
C ARG A 127 -6.88 -1.24 11.53
N MET A 128 -8.11 -1.63 11.77
CA MET A 128 -9.19 -0.68 12.10
C MET A 128 -9.99 -1.17 13.32
N PRO A 129 -9.99 -0.42 14.43
CA PRO A 129 -9.21 0.83 14.66
C PRO A 129 -7.70 0.62 14.59
N SER A 130 -6.95 1.72 14.53
CA SER A 130 -5.56 1.79 14.10
C SER A 130 -4.55 0.84 14.75
N ASP A 131 -4.82 0.39 15.99
CA ASP A 131 -3.99 -0.59 16.72
C ASP A 131 -4.66 -1.97 16.84
N ALA A 132 -5.78 -2.19 16.13
CA ALA A 132 -6.43 -3.49 16.11
C ALA A 132 -5.51 -4.59 15.53
N PRO A 133 -5.79 -5.87 15.79
CA PRO A 133 -5.20 -6.96 15.02
C PRO A 133 -5.39 -6.76 13.52
N LEU A 134 -4.58 -7.44 12.71
CA LEU A 134 -4.75 -7.48 11.26
C LEU A 134 -6.14 -8.01 10.90
N GLY A 135 -6.77 -7.38 9.94
CA GLY A 135 -8.10 -7.74 9.45
C GLY A 135 -8.29 -7.39 7.99
N PHE A 136 -9.38 -7.87 7.40
CA PHE A 136 -9.83 -7.42 6.10
C PHE A 136 -10.62 -6.11 6.21
N VAL A 137 -10.72 -5.35 5.12
CA VAL A 137 -11.74 -4.30 5.02
C VAL A 137 -13.16 -4.88 5.18
N PRO A 138 -14.16 -4.05 5.52
CA PRO A 138 -15.54 -4.51 5.62
C PRO A 138 -16.05 -5.19 4.34
N ASP A 139 -16.83 -6.25 4.49
CA ASP A 139 -17.40 -7.02 3.37
C ASP A 139 -18.18 -6.18 2.36
N ALA A 140 -18.78 -5.07 2.82
CA ALA A 140 -19.47 -4.12 1.95
C ALA A 140 -18.58 -3.43 0.89
N LEU A 141 -17.26 -3.55 1.01
CA LEU A 141 -16.28 -3.04 0.05
C LEU A 141 -15.75 -4.14 -0.89
N MET A 142 -16.33 -5.33 -0.86
CA MET A 142 -15.95 -6.48 -1.69
C MET A 142 -17.14 -6.90 -2.55
N ASP A 143 -16.92 -7.15 -3.84
CA ASP A 143 -17.96 -7.64 -4.75
C ASP A 143 -18.39 -9.07 -4.39
N ASP A 144 -17.43 -9.91 -4.02
CA ASP A 144 -17.61 -11.30 -3.59
C ASP A 144 -16.73 -11.55 -2.34
N PRO A 145 -17.23 -11.27 -1.12
CA PRO A 145 -16.41 -11.34 0.08
C PRO A 145 -15.75 -12.71 0.33
N PRO A 146 -16.40 -13.87 0.17
CA PRO A 146 -15.75 -15.15 0.35
C PRO A 146 -14.58 -15.37 -0.62
N ARG A 147 -14.79 -15.08 -1.90
CA ARG A 147 -13.77 -15.21 -2.95
C ARG A 147 -12.62 -14.25 -2.73
N THR A 148 -12.93 -12.99 -2.45
CA THR A 148 -11.94 -11.94 -2.20
C THR A 148 -11.06 -12.29 -0.99
N LYS A 149 -11.65 -12.68 0.12
CA LYS A 149 -10.91 -13.09 1.32
C LYS A 149 -10.01 -14.29 1.07
N ALA A 150 -10.49 -15.31 0.37
CA ALA A 150 -9.66 -16.45 -0.01
C ALA A 150 -8.48 -16.04 -0.89
N GLY A 151 -8.71 -15.16 -1.87
CA GLY A 151 -7.65 -14.58 -2.71
C GLY A 151 -6.62 -13.79 -1.90
N LEU A 152 -7.06 -12.96 -0.95
CA LEU A 152 -6.19 -12.19 -0.06
C LEU A 152 -5.33 -13.10 0.81
N VAL A 153 -5.91 -14.16 1.41
CA VAL A 153 -5.16 -15.15 2.20
C VAL A 153 -4.06 -15.79 1.34
N ALA A 154 -4.40 -16.21 0.12
CA ALA A 154 -3.43 -16.79 -0.81
C ALA A 154 -2.32 -15.80 -1.22
N ALA A 155 -2.66 -14.53 -1.48
CA ALA A 155 -1.69 -13.48 -1.80
C ALA A 155 -0.74 -13.22 -0.62
N TYR A 156 -1.26 -13.11 0.59
CA TYR A 156 -0.45 -12.87 1.78
C TYR A 156 0.40 -14.08 2.18
N ALA A 157 -0.06 -15.30 1.90
CA ALA A 157 0.77 -16.49 2.04
C ALA A 157 2.01 -16.43 1.12
N ARG A 158 1.84 -16.01 -0.15
CA ARG A 158 2.97 -15.77 -1.07
C ARG A 158 3.88 -14.64 -0.58
N LEU A 159 3.31 -13.59 0.02
CA LEU A 159 4.07 -12.47 0.56
C LEU A 159 5.00 -12.89 1.72
N LEU A 160 4.64 -13.92 2.48
CA LEU A 160 5.48 -14.50 3.54
C LEU A 160 6.77 -15.15 3.03
N GLU A 161 6.91 -15.37 1.71
CA GLU A 161 8.16 -15.83 1.11
C GLU A 161 9.23 -14.71 1.06
N ARG A 162 8.82 -13.44 1.23
CA ARG A 162 9.73 -12.30 1.28
C ARG A 162 10.33 -12.11 2.67
N ASP A 163 11.53 -11.52 2.70
CA ASP A 163 12.14 -11.10 3.97
C ASP A 163 11.66 -9.70 4.34
N PHE A 164 10.90 -9.60 5.43
CA PHE A 164 10.46 -8.35 6.02
C PHE A 164 10.17 -8.52 7.51
N ASP A 165 10.21 -7.43 8.24
CA ASP A 165 9.89 -7.35 9.66
C ASP A 165 8.99 -6.14 10.01
N THR A 166 8.65 -5.37 9.00
CA THR A 166 7.77 -4.19 9.10
C THR A 166 6.64 -4.27 8.07
N LEU A 167 5.39 -4.02 8.51
CA LEU A 167 4.24 -3.77 7.65
C LEU A 167 3.86 -2.30 7.72
N LEU A 168 3.85 -1.65 6.56
CA LEU A 168 3.40 -0.28 6.35
C LEU A 168 1.96 -0.32 5.89
N MET A 169 1.03 0.07 6.77
CA MET A 169 -0.42 -0.05 6.55
C MET A 169 -0.96 1.18 5.83
N ALA A 170 -1.74 0.99 4.77
CA ALA A 170 -2.50 2.10 4.17
C ALA A 170 -3.59 2.60 5.12
N HIS A 171 -4.17 1.70 5.93
CA HIS A 171 -5.20 1.98 6.93
C HIS A 171 -4.84 1.34 8.27
N GLY A 172 -4.57 2.19 9.27
CA GLY A 172 -4.11 1.83 10.61
C GLY A 172 -2.61 2.05 10.82
N HIS A 173 -2.15 1.83 12.05
CA HIS A 173 -0.75 2.02 12.39
C HIS A 173 0.13 0.90 11.83
N PRO A 174 1.36 1.20 11.39
CA PRO A 174 2.30 0.20 10.94
C PRO A 174 2.66 -0.79 12.06
N ILE A 175 3.06 -1.99 11.68
CA ILE A 175 3.68 -2.95 12.60
C ILE A 175 5.18 -2.89 12.35
N VAL A 176 5.93 -2.45 13.35
CA VAL A 176 7.39 -2.35 13.31
C VAL A 176 7.98 -3.41 14.22
N GLY A 177 8.70 -4.37 13.65
CA GLY A 177 9.18 -5.55 14.36
C GLY A 177 8.10 -6.63 14.53
N GLY A 178 8.42 -7.88 14.19
CA GLY A 178 7.50 -9.01 14.28
C GLY A 178 6.35 -9.01 13.27
N ALA A 179 6.38 -8.15 12.26
CA ALA A 179 5.30 -8.00 11.27
C ALA A 179 5.07 -9.28 10.45
N ARG A 180 6.16 -9.99 10.09
CA ARG A 180 6.06 -11.25 9.34
C ARG A 180 5.34 -12.33 10.16
N ASP A 181 5.59 -12.40 11.46
CA ASP A 181 4.92 -13.34 12.34
C ASP A 181 3.47 -12.95 12.59
N ALA A 182 3.16 -11.65 12.66
CA ALA A 182 1.78 -11.17 12.74
C ALA A 182 1.00 -11.54 11.47
N LEU A 183 1.58 -11.35 10.28
CA LEU A 183 0.96 -11.73 9.02
C LEU A 183 0.80 -13.24 8.90
N ARG A 184 1.78 -14.04 9.35
CA ARG A 184 1.67 -15.51 9.35
C ARG A 184 0.49 -15.99 10.18
N ARG A 185 0.36 -15.52 11.42
CA ARG A 185 -0.78 -15.86 12.27
C ARG A 185 -2.11 -15.49 11.62
N PHE A 186 -2.21 -14.28 11.04
CA PHE A 186 -3.40 -13.86 10.34
C PHE A 186 -3.77 -14.81 9.18
N VAL A 187 -2.79 -15.21 8.37
CA VAL A 187 -2.99 -16.13 7.23
C VAL A 187 -3.43 -17.51 7.72
N GLU A 188 -2.77 -18.08 8.75
CA GLU A 188 -3.08 -19.38 9.33
C GLU A 188 -4.52 -19.41 9.91
N GLU A 189 -4.88 -18.42 10.73
CA GLU A 189 -6.22 -18.30 11.33
C GLU A 189 -7.32 -18.23 10.26
N ARG A 190 -7.11 -17.48 9.18
CA ARG A 190 -8.10 -17.32 8.10
C ARG A 190 -8.18 -18.53 7.16
N ALA A 191 -7.08 -19.27 6.98
CA ALA A 191 -7.08 -20.50 6.21
C ALA A 191 -7.90 -21.59 6.92
N ASP A 192 -7.80 -21.69 8.26
CA ASP A 192 -8.55 -22.66 9.06
C ASP A 192 -10.06 -22.35 9.07
N GLU A 193 -10.46 -21.08 9.14
CA GLU A 193 -11.86 -20.65 9.04
C GLU A 193 -12.50 -21.06 7.71
N GLY A 194 -11.75 -20.92 6.59
CA GLY A 194 -12.21 -21.29 5.25
C GLY A 194 -12.33 -22.80 5.02
N SER A 195 -11.63 -23.62 5.83
CA SER A 195 -11.67 -25.10 5.73
C SER A 195 -12.84 -25.74 6.48
N THR A 196 -13.50 -24.99 7.34
CA THR A 196 -14.60 -25.48 8.20
C THR A 196 -15.99 -25.06 7.74
N ALA A 197 -16.11 -24.29 6.66
CA ALA A 197 -17.36 -23.81 6.05
C ALA A 197 -17.71 -24.59 4.78
#